data_3ae6ec05d6f67dedd56ec109e0b7fa3e
#
_entry.id   3ae6ec05d6f67dedd56ec109e0b7fa3e
#
_cell.length_a   1.000
_cell.length_b   1.000
_cell.length_c   1.000
_cell.angle_alpha   90.00
_cell.angle_beta   90.00
_cell.angle_gamma   90.00
#
_symmetry.space_group_name_H-M   'P 1'
#
loop_
_entity.id
_entity.type
_entity.pdbx_description
1 polymer ?
#
loop_
_entity_poly.entity_id
_entity_poly.type
_entity_poly.pdbx_seq_one_letter_code
_entity_poly.pdbx_strand_id
1 'polypeptide(L)'
;DLNLDLGTLSKEETLKLVSIGDVLIHEYTYQMLENNLLSARSLDDKIGVYICTEVLRRVKEMKIDKGVYFVATVGEETTGRGAKFATTYVTPTCAIALDVGSGTDVNYRDNFTHEVKLGNGPILTIASHANQILTRKIINSAKKLNINLQPAVEIARTYTDMDNIYLEEKGIPSQLISIPLRYMHSSVEVCSLKDVEEIIELLVDLIKNMDENDTFNPFEEYKWLKKEYINTLKA
;
A
#
# COMPACT_ATOMS: atom_id res chain seq x y z
N ASP A 1 29.67 -5.10 -4.88
CA ASP A 1 29.59 -6.28 -4.01
C ASP A 1 29.84 -5.85 -2.57
N LEU A 2 29.06 -6.35 -1.63
CA LEU A 2 29.27 -6.18 -0.21
C LEU A 2 29.98 -7.40 0.35
N ASN A 3 31.00 -7.17 1.18
CA ASN A 3 31.70 -8.23 1.89
C ASN A 3 31.52 -8.04 3.40
N LEU A 4 31.16 -9.11 4.07
CA LEU A 4 31.14 -9.14 5.54
C LEU A 4 32.45 -9.74 6.04
N ASP A 5 33.20 -8.99 6.85
CA ASP A 5 34.37 -9.47 7.56
C ASP A 5 33.96 -9.98 8.94
N LEU A 6 34.13 -11.27 9.18
CA LEU A 6 33.88 -11.94 10.48
C LEU A 6 35.12 -12.03 11.35
N GLY A 7 36.27 -11.49 10.90
CA GLY A 7 37.54 -11.58 11.61
C GLY A 7 38.17 -12.99 11.58
N THR A 8 37.68 -13.88 10.72
CA THR A 8 38.18 -15.26 10.58
C THR A 8 39.37 -15.29 9.60
N LEU A 9 40.29 -16.25 9.80
CA LEU A 9 41.51 -16.35 9.00
C LEU A 9 41.42 -17.43 7.91
N SER A 10 40.37 -18.25 7.91
CA SER A 10 40.18 -19.30 6.91
C SER A 10 38.72 -19.58 6.63
N LYS A 11 38.44 -20.18 5.47
CA LYS A 11 37.09 -20.65 5.09
C LYS A 11 36.53 -21.67 6.11
N GLU A 12 37.39 -22.56 6.60
CA GLU A 12 37.00 -23.58 7.58
C GLU A 12 36.59 -22.96 8.91
N GLU A 13 37.25 -21.88 9.30
CA GLU A 13 36.88 -21.11 10.50
C GLU A 13 35.57 -20.35 10.28
N THR A 14 35.41 -19.71 9.13
CA THR A 14 34.16 -19.02 8.76
C THR A 14 32.98 -19.96 8.77
N LEU A 15 33.11 -21.15 8.18
CA LEU A 15 32.03 -22.14 8.10
C LEU A 15 31.64 -22.77 9.46
N LYS A 16 32.39 -22.51 10.52
CA LYS A 16 31.97 -22.85 11.89
C LYS A 16 31.00 -21.83 12.48
N LEU A 17 30.99 -20.60 11.95
CA LEU A 17 30.16 -19.50 12.42
C LEU A 17 28.91 -19.31 11.57
N VAL A 18 29.01 -19.54 10.25
CA VAL A 18 27.92 -19.32 9.29
C VAL A 18 27.89 -20.43 8.24
N SER A 19 26.74 -20.64 7.63
CA SER A 19 26.51 -21.57 6.53
C SER A 19 26.33 -20.85 5.22
N ILE A 20 26.59 -21.54 4.11
CA ILE A 20 26.25 -21.03 2.77
C ILE A 20 24.72 -20.92 2.68
N GLY A 21 24.23 -19.72 2.36
CA GLY A 21 22.79 -19.41 2.28
C GLY A 21 22.23 -18.71 3.51
N ASP A 22 23.02 -18.51 4.57
CA ASP A 22 22.61 -17.69 5.71
C ASP A 22 22.37 -16.24 5.25
N VAL A 23 21.29 -15.65 5.75
CA VAL A 23 20.89 -14.30 5.42
C VAL A 23 21.58 -13.31 6.35
N LEU A 24 22.19 -12.30 5.75
CA LEU A 24 22.77 -11.16 6.48
C LEU A 24 21.78 -10.02 6.51
N ILE A 25 21.58 -9.45 7.68
CA ILE A 25 20.72 -8.28 7.88
C ILE A 25 21.47 -7.23 8.68
N HIS A 26 21.20 -5.96 8.42
CA HIS A 26 21.64 -4.89 9.29
C HIS A 26 21.03 -5.05 10.69
N GLU A 27 21.74 -4.61 11.72
CA GLU A 27 21.22 -4.59 13.07
C GLU A 27 19.88 -3.86 13.12
N TYR A 28 18.94 -4.42 13.88
CA TYR A 28 17.63 -3.82 14.06
C TYR A 28 17.72 -2.64 15.00
N THR A 29 17.63 -1.45 14.44
CA THR A 29 17.57 -0.20 15.21
C THR A 29 16.41 0.64 14.73
N TYR A 30 15.85 1.45 15.61
CA TYR A 30 14.92 2.51 15.23
C TYR A 30 15.27 3.79 15.99
N GLN A 31 14.91 4.91 15.42
CA GLN A 31 15.13 6.20 16.03
C GLN A 31 13.92 7.12 15.76
N MET A 32 13.41 7.71 16.84
CA MET A 32 12.48 8.83 16.71
C MET A 32 13.26 10.09 16.37
N LEU A 33 12.83 10.76 15.31
CA LEU A 33 13.35 12.03 14.87
C LEU A 33 12.37 13.15 15.23
N GLU A 34 12.77 14.41 15.02
CA GLU A 34 11.88 15.55 15.19
C GLU A 34 10.64 15.46 14.27
N ASN A 35 9.59 16.18 14.63
CA ASN A 35 8.31 16.22 13.89
C ASN A 35 7.59 14.87 13.75
N ASN A 36 7.71 13.99 14.74
CA ASN A 36 7.11 12.66 14.74
C ASN A 36 7.52 11.78 13.56
N LEU A 37 8.75 11.93 13.10
CA LEU A 37 9.32 11.04 12.10
C LEU A 37 9.96 9.83 12.79
N LEU A 38 9.77 8.67 12.18
CA LEU A 38 10.39 7.41 12.59
C LEU A 38 11.41 7.00 11.54
N SER A 39 12.65 6.75 11.97
CA SER A 39 13.66 6.11 11.15
C SER A 39 13.87 4.67 11.59
N ALA A 40 13.78 3.73 10.66
CA ALA A 40 14.08 2.32 10.88
C ALA A 40 14.40 1.64 9.55
N ARG A 41 14.94 0.42 9.62
CA ARG A 41 15.01 -0.43 8.42
C ARG A 41 13.71 -1.18 8.20
N SER A 42 13.43 -1.53 6.95
CA SER A 42 12.28 -2.35 6.56
C SER A 42 10.95 -1.77 7.06
N LEU A 43 10.81 -0.44 7.04
CA LEU A 43 9.50 0.20 7.10
C LEU A 43 8.69 -0.19 5.87
N ASP A 44 9.37 -0.43 4.78
CA ASP A 44 8.91 -1.09 3.57
C ASP A 44 8.89 -2.63 3.76
N ASP A 45 7.71 -3.32 3.83
CA ASP A 45 6.45 -2.67 4.16
C ASP A 45 5.91 -3.16 5.51
N LYS A 46 6.75 -3.18 6.53
CA LYS A 46 6.29 -3.51 7.90
C LYS A 46 5.38 -2.45 8.49
N ILE A 47 5.48 -1.21 8.00
CA ILE A 47 4.59 -0.15 8.46
C ILE A 47 3.16 -0.37 7.95
N GLY A 48 2.99 -0.88 6.73
CA GLY A 48 1.70 -1.30 6.21
C GLY A 48 1.11 -2.47 6.99
N VAL A 49 1.92 -3.44 7.39
CA VAL A 49 1.49 -4.53 8.29
C VAL A 49 0.97 -3.97 9.62
N TYR A 50 1.66 -3.00 10.20
CA TYR A 50 1.22 -2.31 11.42
C TYR A 50 -0.12 -1.60 11.21
N ILE A 51 -0.24 -0.80 10.14
CA ILE A 51 -1.47 -0.08 9.80
C ILE A 51 -2.65 -1.05 9.67
N CYS A 52 -2.50 -2.12 8.89
CA CYS A 52 -3.55 -3.11 8.71
C CYS A 52 -3.96 -3.79 10.03
N THR A 53 -2.99 -4.10 10.89
CA THR A 53 -3.25 -4.68 12.20
C THR A 53 -4.05 -3.73 13.09
N GLU A 54 -3.70 -2.45 13.10
CA GLU A 54 -4.38 -1.43 13.88
C GLU A 54 -5.78 -1.14 13.33
N VAL A 55 -5.95 -1.12 12.01
CA VAL A 55 -7.27 -1.02 11.36
C VAL A 55 -8.17 -2.18 11.80
N LEU A 56 -7.69 -3.42 11.74
CA LEU A 56 -8.48 -4.58 12.19
C LEU A 56 -8.86 -4.47 13.67
N ARG A 57 -7.92 -4.02 14.51
CA ARG A 57 -8.19 -3.83 15.94
C ARG A 57 -9.32 -2.82 16.16
N ARG A 58 -9.29 -1.67 15.47
CA ARG A 58 -10.33 -0.63 15.57
C ARG A 58 -11.65 -1.09 14.99
N VAL A 59 -11.64 -1.75 13.84
CA VAL A 59 -12.84 -2.26 13.17
C VAL A 59 -13.52 -3.37 13.97
N LYS A 60 -12.76 -4.23 14.66
CA LYS A 60 -13.28 -5.29 15.51
C LYS A 60 -14.17 -4.75 16.65
N GLU A 61 -13.88 -3.57 17.16
CA GLU A 61 -14.68 -2.91 18.20
C GLU A 61 -15.97 -2.32 17.65
N MET A 62 -16.10 -2.21 16.33
CA MET A 62 -17.28 -1.70 15.65
C MET A 62 -18.22 -2.86 15.29
N LYS A 63 -19.52 -2.63 15.39
CA LYS A 63 -20.52 -3.55 14.85
C LYS A 63 -20.68 -3.30 13.37
N ILE A 64 -19.84 -3.93 12.55
CA ILE A 64 -19.95 -3.90 11.09
C ILE A 64 -20.44 -5.24 10.57
N ASP A 65 -21.26 -5.19 9.53
CA ASP A 65 -21.82 -6.38 8.86
C ASP A 65 -21.06 -6.64 7.54
N LYS A 66 -19.73 -6.75 7.64
CA LYS A 66 -18.82 -6.92 6.50
C LYS A 66 -17.65 -7.81 6.87
N GLY A 67 -17.22 -8.67 5.95
CA GLY A 67 -15.97 -9.40 6.06
C GLY A 67 -14.80 -8.46 5.77
N VAL A 68 -13.90 -8.29 6.72
CA VAL A 68 -12.66 -7.54 6.55
C VAL A 68 -11.49 -8.48 6.74
N TYR A 69 -10.64 -8.56 5.73
CA TYR A 69 -9.47 -9.43 5.72
C TYR A 69 -8.22 -8.56 5.62
N PHE A 70 -7.28 -8.83 6.49
CA PHE A 70 -5.91 -8.38 6.36
C PHE A 70 -5.05 -9.54 5.84
N VAL A 71 -4.24 -9.26 4.84
CA VAL A 71 -3.31 -10.24 4.25
C VAL A 71 -1.92 -9.64 4.24
N ALA A 72 -1.02 -10.22 5.04
CA ALA A 72 0.41 -9.95 4.93
C ALA A 72 0.98 -10.90 3.87
N THR A 73 1.22 -10.39 2.69
CA THR A 73 1.66 -11.16 1.54
C THR A 73 3.14 -11.52 1.61
N VAL A 74 3.52 -12.58 0.94
CA VAL A 74 4.92 -12.98 0.80
C VAL A 74 5.41 -12.72 -0.62
N GLY A 75 6.64 -12.22 -0.75
CA GLY A 75 7.33 -12.08 -2.03
C GLY A 75 6.80 -10.93 -2.88
N GLU A 76 6.31 -9.87 -2.27
CA GLU A 76 5.96 -8.62 -2.94
C GLU A 76 7.18 -8.08 -3.66
N GLU A 77 8.29 -7.85 -2.97
CA GLU A 77 9.59 -7.33 -3.43
C GLU A 77 10.25 -8.12 -4.59
N THR A 78 9.69 -9.27 -4.94
CA THR A 78 10.31 -10.14 -5.95
C THR A 78 9.35 -10.56 -7.05
N THR A 79 8.12 -10.94 -6.73
CA THR A 79 7.19 -11.55 -7.68
C THR A 79 5.73 -11.16 -7.50
N GLY A 80 5.34 -10.55 -6.37
CA GLY A 80 3.96 -10.26 -6.02
C GLY A 80 3.05 -11.48 -5.86
N ARG A 81 3.63 -12.70 -5.81
CA ARG A 81 2.86 -13.95 -5.83
C ARG A 81 1.98 -14.15 -4.61
N GLY A 82 2.35 -13.56 -3.47
CA GLY A 82 1.57 -13.67 -2.23
C GLY A 82 0.17 -13.07 -2.38
N ALA A 83 0.07 -11.89 -2.94
CA ALA A 83 -1.20 -11.24 -3.22
C ALA A 83 -2.07 -12.07 -4.18
N LYS A 84 -1.46 -12.57 -5.26
CA LYS A 84 -2.14 -13.43 -6.21
C LYS A 84 -2.76 -14.67 -5.56
N PHE A 85 -2.01 -15.38 -4.71
CA PHE A 85 -2.53 -16.53 -4.00
C PHE A 85 -3.62 -16.16 -2.99
N ALA A 86 -3.43 -15.07 -2.25
CA ALA A 86 -4.39 -14.63 -1.25
C ALA A 86 -5.77 -14.34 -1.84
N THR A 87 -5.82 -13.72 -3.01
CA THR A 87 -7.09 -13.39 -3.69
C THR A 87 -7.88 -14.61 -4.11
N THR A 88 -7.24 -15.73 -4.42
CA THR A 88 -7.95 -16.99 -4.74
C THR A 88 -8.66 -17.59 -3.54
N TYR A 89 -8.21 -17.31 -2.32
CA TYR A 89 -8.85 -17.80 -1.09
C TYR A 89 -9.89 -16.84 -0.53
N VAL A 90 -9.61 -15.53 -0.59
CA VAL A 90 -10.49 -14.52 0.00
C VAL A 90 -11.62 -14.14 -0.95
N THR A 91 -11.40 -14.14 -2.27
CA THR A 91 -12.34 -13.67 -3.30
C THR A 91 -13.04 -12.36 -2.91
N PRO A 92 -12.29 -11.26 -2.72
CA PRO A 92 -12.83 -10.05 -2.14
C PRO A 92 -13.73 -9.30 -3.11
N THR A 93 -14.74 -8.57 -2.61
CA THR A 93 -15.56 -7.63 -3.39
C THR A 93 -14.74 -6.45 -3.90
N CYS A 94 -13.79 -5.99 -3.09
CA CYS A 94 -12.78 -5.00 -3.47
C CYS A 94 -11.54 -5.18 -2.62
N ALA A 95 -10.42 -4.64 -3.07
CA ALA A 95 -9.14 -4.71 -2.38
C ALA A 95 -8.47 -3.34 -2.31
N ILE A 96 -7.74 -3.12 -1.24
CA ILE A 96 -6.80 -1.99 -1.12
C ILE A 96 -5.43 -2.60 -0.90
N ALA A 97 -4.52 -2.33 -1.82
CA ALA A 97 -3.11 -2.54 -1.57
C ALA A 97 -2.61 -1.39 -0.70
N LEU A 98 -1.83 -1.75 0.31
CA LEU A 98 -1.16 -0.80 1.16
C LEU A 98 0.33 -1.05 1.02
N ASP A 99 1.06 -0.02 0.65
CA ASP A 99 2.49 -0.11 0.37
C ASP A 99 3.14 1.23 0.70
N VAL A 100 4.44 1.36 0.51
CA VAL A 100 5.13 2.65 0.65
C VAL A 100 5.20 3.39 -0.69
N GLY A 101 5.45 4.69 -0.63
CA GLY A 101 5.66 5.51 -1.82
C GLY A 101 6.76 6.55 -1.57
N SER A 102 7.54 6.87 -2.61
CA SER A 102 8.69 7.74 -2.49
C SER A 102 8.34 9.15 -2.03
N GLY A 103 8.84 9.53 -0.85
CA GLY A 103 8.89 10.92 -0.41
C GLY A 103 9.91 11.71 -1.26
N THR A 104 9.47 12.82 -1.83
CA THR A 104 10.28 13.63 -2.74
C THR A 104 10.88 14.86 -2.04
N ASP A 105 10.61 15.03 -0.76
CA ASP A 105 11.09 16.12 0.09
C ASP A 105 12.49 15.84 0.66
N VAL A 106 13.40 15.41 -0.22
CA VAL A 106 14.80 15.09 0.06
C VAL A 106 15.74 15.98 -0.76
N ASN A 107 16.99 16.08 -0.35
CA ASN A 107 17.97 16.97 -0.99
C ASN A 107 18.50 16.44 -2.34
N TYR A 108 18.39 15.15 -2.61
CA TYR A 108 18.69 14.61 -3.93
C TYR A 108 17.39 14.49 -4.72
N ARG A 109 17.41 14.94 -5.96
CA ARG A 109 16.26 14.86 -6.86
C ARG A 109 16.48 13.70 -7.83
N ASP A 110 15.72 12.64 -7.65
CA ASP A 110 15.38 11.77 -8.75
C ASP A 110 14.35 12.49 -9.64
N ASN A 111 14.14 12.00 -10.86
CA ASN A 111 13.17 12.57 -11.79
C ASN A 111 11.73 12.19 -11.38
N PHE A 112 11.31 12.61 -10.20
CA PHE A 112 9.93 12.42 -9.76
C PHE A 112 8.98 13.28 -10.58
N THR A 113 7.88 12.69 -11.00
CA THR A 113 6.82 13.37 -11.76
C THR A 113 5.79 14.06 -10.86
N HIS A 114 5.86 13.83 -9.54
CA HIS A 114 4.95 14.37 -8.54
C HIS A 114 5.71 14.78 -7.27
N GLU A 115 5.08 15.60 -6.45
CA GLU A 115 5.63 16.06 -5.18
C GLU A 115 4.94 15.35 -4.01
N VAL A 116 5.71 14.65 -3.18
CA VAL A 116 5.25 13.96 -1.97
C VAL A 116 6.08 14.38 -0.79
N LYS A 117 5.42 14.79 0.30
CA LYS A 117 6.07 15.24 1.54
C LYS A 117 5.61 14.40 2.71
N LEU A 118 6.54 14.01 3.57
CA LEU A 118 6.23 13.34 4.83
C LEU A 118 5.44 14.29 5.75
N GLY A 119 4.44 13.74 6.45
CA GLY A 119 3.57 14.51 7.33
C GLY A 119 2.47 15.30 6.62
N ASN A 120 2.34 15.15 5.30
CA ASN A 120 1.34 15.84 4.49
C ASN A 120 0.18 14.92 4.02
N GLY A 121 0.05 13.77 4.64
CA GLY A 121 -1.00 12.80 4.36
C GLY A 121 -0.60 11.67 3.42
N PRO A 122 -1.44 10.64 3.30
CA PRO A 122 -1.20 9.49 2.45
C PRO A 122 -1.12 9.83 0.95
N ILE A 123 -0.43 8.98 0.21
CA ILE A 123 -0.41 9.04 -1.25
C ILE A 123 -1.62 8.26 -1.76
N LEU A 124 -2.38 8.88 -2.66
CA LEU A 124 -3.42 8.21 -3.42
C LEU A 124 -2.97 8.02 -4.87
N THR A 125 -2.84 6.78 -5.30
CA THR A 125 -2.44 6.47 -6.66
C THR A 125 -3.56 6.75 -7.65
N ILE A 126 -3.24 7.48 -8.70
CA ILE A 126 -4.11 7.74 -9.85
C ILE A 126 -3.60 6.88 -11.00
N ALA A 127 -4.31 5.82 -11.32
CA ALA A 127 -3.92 4.86 -12.37
C ALA A 127 -5.14 4.44 -13.20
N SER A 128 -4.90 4.05 -14.45
CA SER A 128 -5.97 3.60 -15.35
C SER A 128 -6.65 2.29 -14.87
N HIS A 129 -5.94 1.48 -14.11
CA HIS A 129 -6.40 0.21 -13.55
C HIS A 129 -6.92 0.35 -12.11
N ALA A 130 -6.83 1.52 -11.49
CA ALA A 130 -7.47 1.80 -10.22
C ALA A 130 -9.00 1.92 -10.38
N ASN A 131 -9.75 1.30 -9.47
CA ASN A 131 -11.20 1.36 -9.51
C ASN A 131 -11.70 2.75 -9.12
N GLN A 132 -12.33 3.45 -10.06
CA GLN A 132 -12.76 4.84 -9.88
C GLN A 132 -13.83 5.02 -8.80
N ILE A 133 -14.68 4.03 -8.58
CA ILE A 133 -15.72 4.09 -7.53
C ILE A 133 -15.05 4.00 -6.17
N LEU A 134 -14.14 3.05 -6.00
CA LEU A 134 -13.36 2.91 -4.77
C LEU A 134 -12.51 4.15 -4.51
N THR A 135 -11.85 4.69 -5.55
CA THR A 135 -11.09 5.94 -5.47
C THR A 135 -11.95 7.10 -4.94
N ARG A 136 -13.17 7.28 -5.48
CA ARG A 136 -14.09 8.34 -5.00
C ARG A 136 -14.53 8.14 -3.55
N LYS A 137 -14.77 6.90 -3.13
CA LYS A 137 -15.08 6.59 -1.72
C LYS A 137 -13.93 6.99 -0.79
N ILE A 138 -12.70 6.67 -1.17
CA ILE A 138 -11.49 7.06 -0.42
C ILE A 138 -11.38 8.60 -0.34
N ILE A 139 -11.55 9.30 -1.47
CA ILE A 139 -11.51 10.78 -1.50
C ILE A 139 -12.61 11.38 -0.60
N ASN A 140 -13.81 10.80 -0.61
CA ASN A 140 -14.91 11.27 0.23
C ASN A 140 -14.64 11.06 1.72
N SER A 141 -14.09 9.90 2.10
CA SER A 141 -13.66 9.64 3.49
C SER A 141 -12.55 10.61 3.91
N ALA A 142 -11.55 10.83 3.08
CA ALA A 142 -10.47 11.78 3.36
C ALA A 142 -11.01 13.21 3.56
N LYS A 143 -11.91 13.68 2.69
CA LYS A 143 -12.56 14.99 2.84
C LYS A 143 -13.35 15.11 4.14
N LYS A 144 -14.11 14.07 4.50
CA LYS A 144 -14.90 14.03 5.74
C LYS A 144 -14.00 14.12 6.98
N LEU A 145 -12.84 13.47 6.94
CA LEU A 145 -11.85 13.45 8.03
C LEU A 145 -10.88 14.64 7.98
N ASN A 146 -10.97 15.49 6.95
CA ASN A 146 -10.02 16.58 6.71
C ASN A 146 -8.58 16.07 6.56
N ILE A 147 -8.41 14.88 5.97
CA ILE A 147 -7.11 14.28 5.63
C ILE A 147 -6.73 14.76 4.22
N ASN A 148 -5.53 15.29 4.08
CA ASN A 148 -4.98 15.62 2.78
C ASN A 148 -4.52 14.36 2.06
N LEU A 149 -4.82 14.24 0.76
CA LEU A 149 -4.33 13.17 -0.10
C LEU A 149 -3.31 13.73 -1.08
N GLN A 150 -2.16 13.09 -1.18
CA GLN A 150 -1.10 13.44 -2.12
C GLN A 150 -1.26 12.59 -3.39
N PRO A 151 -1.60 13.15 -4.56
CA PRO A 151 -1.80 12.35 -5.75
C PRO A 151 -0.46 11.91 -6.35
N ALA A 152 -0.37 10.64 -6.73
CA ALA A 152 0.72 10.10 -7.54
C ALA A 152 0.13 9.43 -8.78
N VAL A 153 0.67 9.76 -9.97
CA VAL A 153 0.16 9.23 -11.23
C VAL A 153 1.03 8.08 -11.72
N GLU A 154 0.42 6.91 -11.86
CA GLU A 154 1.06 5.70 -12.38
C GLU A 154 0.39 5.27 -13.69
N ILE A 155 1.18 5.23 -14.78
CA ILE A 155 0.63 5.01 -16.12
C ILE A 155 0.44 3.52 -16.42
N ALA A 156 1.44 2.68 -16.10
CA ALA A 156 1.48 1.30 -16.52
C ALA A 156 1.41 0.30 -15.35
N ARG A 157 2.22 0.51 -14.33
CA ARG A 157 2.33 -0.36 -13.15
C ARG A 157 2.53 0.48 -11.91
N THR A 158 2.06 -0.05 -10.78
CA THR A 158 2.30 0.54 -9.47
C THR A 158 3.55 -0.04 -8.79
N TYR A 159 4.05 -1.18 -9.27
CA TYR A 159 5.13 -1.95 -8.66
C TYR A 159 4.82 -2.35 -7.22
N THR A 160 3.55 -2.67 -6.96
CA THR A 160 3.04 -3.14 -5.68
C THR A 160 2.14 -4.36 -5.89
N ASP A 161 1.66 -4.94 -4.81
CA ASP A 161 0.70 -6.05 -4.86
C ASP A 161 -0.59 -5.70 -5.62
N MET A 162 -0.95 -4.42 -5.76
CA MET A 162 -2.10 -4.01 -6.56
C MET A 162 -2.02 -4.55 -7.99
N ASP A 163 -0.82 -4.58 -8.58
CA ASP A 163 -0.60 -5.05 -9.96
C ASP A 163 -0.97 -6.52 -10.16
N ASN A 164 -0.96 -7.31 -9.10
CA ASN A 164 -1.33 -8.72 -9.11
C ASN A 164 -2.80 -8.92 -8.72
N ILE A 165 -3.34 -8.08 -7.83
CA ILE A 165 -4.70 -8.22 -7.31
C ILE A 165 -5.74 -7.91 -8.39
N TYR A 166 -5.62 -6.78 -9.09
CA TYR A 166 -6.66 -6.34 -10.03
C TYR A 166 -6.83 -7.25 -11.26
N LEU A 167 -5.83 -8.08 -11.56
CA LEU A 167 -5.86 -9.03 -12.69
C LEU A 167 -6.49 -10.38 -12.34
N GLU A 168 -6.70 -10.67 -11.04
CA GLU A 168 -7.19 -11.98 -10.62
C GLU A 168 -8.70 -12.13 -10.81
N GLU A 169 -9.14 -13.38 -10.96
CA GLU A 169 -10.53 -13.76 -11.14
C GLU A 169 -11.19 -13.05 -12.34
N LYS A 170 -12.25 -12.32 -12.07
CA LYS A 170 -13.00 -11.50 -13.05
C LYS A 170 -12.56 -10.03 -13.05
N GLY A 171 -11.42 -9.75 -12.47
CA GLY A 171 -10.96 -8.42 -12.14
C GLY A 171 -11.47 -7.98 -10.75
N ILE A 172 -10.56 -7.85 -9.79
CA ILE A 172 -10.90 -7.38 -8.44
C ILE A 172 -10.81 -5.85 -8.42
N PRO A 173 -11.90 -5.13 -8.09
CA PRO A 173 -11.87 -3.68 -7.91
C PRO A 173 -10.81 -3.30 -6.87
N SER A 174 -9.73 -2.65 -7.31
CA SER A 174 -8.58 -2.41 -6.46
C SER A 174 -8.15 -0.95 -6.45
N GLN A 175 -7.51 -0.53 -5.37
CA GLN A 175 -6.86 0.77 -5.22
C GLN A 175 -5.59 0.63 -4.39
N LEU A 176 -4.62 1.53 -4.63
CA LEU A 176 -3.38 1.65 -3.87
C LEU A 176 -3.40 2.93 -3.04
N ILE A 177 -3.14 2.77 -1.74
CA ILE A 177 -2.82 3.85 -0.82
C ILE A 177 -1.40 3.63 -0.35
N SER A 178 -0.52 4.64 -0.51
CA SER A 178 0.87 4.48 -0.11
C SER A 178 1.25 5.40 1.04
N ILE A 179 2.14 4.89 1.87
CA ILE A 179 2.74 5.59 3.00
C ILE A 179 3.93 6.40 2.47
N PRO A 180 3.97 7.73 2.60
CA PRO A 180 5.14 8.50 2.22
C PRO A 180 6.39 8.01 2.96
N LEU A 181 7.42 7.60 2.22
CA LEU A 181 8.66 7.04 2.75
C LEU A 181 9.88 7.70 2.09
N ARG A 182 10.85 8.14 2.89
CA ARG A 182 12.18 8.55 2.40
C ARG A 182 13.14 7.39 2.48
N TYR A 183 14.11 7.39 1.57
CA TYR A 183 15.24 6.45 1.56
C TYR A 183 14.79 4.98 1.47
N MET A 184 13.71 4.73 0.71
CA MET A 184 13.17 3.39 0.41
C MET A 184 14.29 2.43 0.02
N HIS A 185 14.17 1.16 0.44
CA HIS A 185 15.15 0.10 0.21
C HIS A 185 16.54 0.36 0.84
N SER A 186 16.59 1.19 1.87
CA SER A 186 17.81 1.43 2.63
C SER A 186 17.70 0.93 4.07
N SER A 187 18.81 0.96 4.79
CA SER A 187 18.83 0.59 6.22
C SER A 187 18.28 1.67 7.16
N VAL A 188 17.94 2.85 6.63
CA VAL A 188 17.54 4.05 7.40
C VAL A 188 16.34 4.74 6.78
N GLU A 189 15.35 3.98 6.39
CA GLU A 189 14.09 4.50 5.88
C GLU A 189 13.42 5.42 6.90
N VAL A 190 12.66 6.41 6.42
CA VAL A 190 11.99 7.39 7.28
C VAL A 190 10.56 7.58 6.86
N CYS A 191 9.62 7.44 7.79
CA CYS A 191 8.20 7.77 7.61
C CYS A 191 7.70 8.76 8.66
N SER A 192 6.52 9.33 8.43
CA SER A 192 5.81 10.17 9.40
C SER A 192 4.74 9.34 10.12
N LEU A 193 4.79 9.32 11.45
CA LEU A 193 3.74 8.66 12.25
C LEU A 193 2.38 9.38 12.14
N LYS A 194 2.37 10.64 11.73
CA LYS A 194 1.13 11.35 11.41
C LYS A 194 0.46 10.75 10.17
N ASP A 195 1.22 10.50 9.09
CA ASP A 195 0.67 9.88 7.88
C ASP A 195 0.16 8.48 8.15
N VAL A 196 0.87 7.73 9.00
CA VAL A 196 0.45 6.39 9.46
C VAL A 196 -0.91 6.43 10.15
N GLU A 197 -1.11 7.35 11.11
CA GLU A 197 -2.39 7.49 11.81
C GLU A 197 -3.50 7.96 10.86
N GLU A 198 -3.23 8.90 9.96
CA GLU A 198 -4.20 9.37 8.98
C GLU A 198 -4.65 8.25 8.03
N ILE A 199 -3.76 7.33 7.64
CA ILE A 199 -4.13 6.15 6.83
C ILE A 199 -5.03 5.21 7.64
N ILE A 200 -4.71 4.97 8.90
CA ILE A 200 -5.54 4.12 9.78
C ILE A 200 -6.96 4.72 9.90
N GLU A 201 -7.06 6.01 10.20
CA GLU A 201 -8.37 6.70 10.30
C GLU A 201 -9.15 6.64 8.98
N LEU A 202 -8.46 6.89 7.86
CA LEU A 202 -9.04 6.83 6.52
C LEU A 202 -9.62 5.45 6.19
N LEU A 203 -8.86 4.39 6.45
CA LEU A 203 -9.29 3.02 6.18
C LEU A 203 -10.44 2.59 7.10
N VAL A 204 -10.40 2.97 8.37
CA VAL A 204 -11.48 2.69 9.33
C VAL A 204 -12.77 3.40 8.90
N ASP A 205 -12.72 4.67 8.51
CA ASP A 205 -13.90 5.41 8.03
C ASP A 205 -14.42 4.82 6.72
N LEU A 206 -13.52 4.49 5.79
CA LEU A 206 -13.89 3.85 4.53
C LEU A 206 -14.63 2.52 4.76
N ILE A 207 -14.09 1.63 5.58
CA ILE A 207 -14.69 0.33 5.90
C ILE A 207 -16.07 0.52 6.55
N LYS A 208 -16.18 1.47 7.47
CA LYS A 208 -17.45 1.80 8.13
C LYS A 208 -18.53 2.24 7.15
N ASN A 209 -18.16 3.01 6.13
CA ASN A 209 -19.09 3.63 5.18
C ASN A 209 -19.25 2.85 3.86
N MET A 210 -18.64 1.67 3.73
CA MET A 210 -18.97 0.75 2.64
C MET A 210 -20.40 0.22 2.82
N ASP A 211 -21.11 0.01 1.71
CA ASP A 211 -22.47 -0.52 1.69
C ASP A 211 -22.47 -1.93 1.09
N GLU A 212 -23.43 -2.78 1.52
CA GLU A 212 -23.61 -4.13 0.97
C GLU A 212 -23.99 -4.13 -0.52
N ASN A 213 -24.56 -3.00 -1.00
CA ASN A 213 -24.94 -2.80 -2.38
C ASN A 213 -23.81 -2.19 -3.24
N ASP A 214 -22.64 -1.92 -2.66
CA ASP A 214 -21.50 -1.42 -3.40
C ASP A 214 -21.00 -2.47 -4.39
N THR A 215 -21.23 -2.27 -5.66
CA THR A 215 -20.83 -3.24 -6.70
C THR A 215 -19.44 -2.94 -7.26
N PHE A 216 -18.92 -1.74 -7.04
CA PHE A 216 -17.67 -1.24 -7.64
C PHE A 216 -17.62 -1.38 -9.17
N ASN A 217 -18.76 -1.65 -9.79
CA ASN A 217 -18.88 -1.82 -11.23
C ASN A 217 -19.16 -0.46 -11.90
N PRO A 218 -18.21 0.13 -12.63
CA PRO A 218 -18.38 1.44 -13.23
C PRO A 218 -19.52 1.48 -14.26
N PHE A 219 -19.86 0.35 -14.89
CA PHE A 219 -20.97 0.29 -15.85
C PHE A 219 -22.35 0.37 -15.18
N GLU A 220 -22.47 0.03 -13.91
CA GLU A 220 -23.73 0.20 -13.19
C GLU A 220 -23.97 1.64 -12.78
N GLU A 221 -22.95 2.36 -12.41
CA GLU A 221 -23.03 3.78 -12.08
C GLU A 221 -23.45 4.63 -13.30
N TYR A 222 -23.07 4.21 -14.51
CA TYR A 222 -23.40 4.89 -15.78
C TYR A 222 -24.54 4.24 -16.55
N LYS A 223 -25.52 3.61 -15.87
CA LYS A 223 -26.71 2.99 -16.51
C LYS A 223 -27.46 3.96 -17.44
N TRP A 224 -27.46 5.25 -17.13
CA TRP A 224 -28.05 6.28 -17.96
C TRP A 224 -27.30 6.48 -19.30
N LEU A 225 -25.97 6.45 -19.30
CA LEU A 225 -25.15 6.52 -20.52
C LEU A 225 -25.45 5.35 -21.45
N LYS A 226 -25.62 4.15 -20.92
CA LYS A 226 -25.93 2.96 -21.71
C LYS A 226 -27.29 3.09 -22.39
N LYS A 227 -28.26 3.74 -21.78
CA LYS A 227 -29.60 3.93 -22.34
C LYS A 227 -29.59 4.98 -23.48
N GLU A 228 -28.88 6.08 -23.29
CA GLU A 228 -28.72 7.13 -24.33
C GLU A 228 -27.89 6.63 -25.51
N TYR A 229 -26.74 5.97 -25.26
CA TYR A 229 -25.86 5.45 -26.29
C TYR A 229 -26.55 4.39 -27.18
N ILE A 230 -27.32 3.47 -26.57
CA ILE A 230 -28.08 2.47 -27.33
C ILE A 230 -29.19 3.09 -28.13
N ASN A 231 -29.82 4.14 -27.64
CA ASN A 231 -30.84 4.87 -28.40
C ASN A 231 -30.26 5.64 -29.60
N THR A 232 -29.05 6.19 -29.46
CA THR A 232 -28.32 6.87 -30.55
C THR A 232 -27.86 5.90 -31.66
N LEU A 233 -27.56 4.64 -31.31
CA LEU A 233 -27.17 3.60 -32.26
C LEU A 233 -28.37 2.96 -33.00
N LYS A 234 -29.60 3.21 -32.53
CA LYS A 234 -30.84 2.68 -33.12
C LYS A 234 -31.59 3.74 -33.97
N ALA A 235 -31.12 4.95 -33.97
CA ALA A 235 -31.63 6.05 -34.82
C ALA A 235 -30.80 6.19 -36.09
#